data_681db94291bbfc0b501fbdfebadf0538
#
_entry.id   681db94291bbfc0b501fbdfebadf0538
#
_cell.length_a   1.000
_cell.length_b   1.000
_cell.length_c   1.000
_cell.angle_alpha   90.00
_cell.angle_beta   90.00
_cell.angle_gamma   90.00
#
_symmetry.space_group_name_H-M   'P 1'
#
loop_
_entity.id
_entity.type
_entity.pdbx_description
1 polymer ?
#
loop_
_entity_poly.entity_id
_entity_poly.type
_entity_poly.pdbx_seq_one_letter_code
_entity_poly.pdbx_strand_id
1 'polypeptide(L)'
;YDVTHFRDLYEKFEFNLIQIPYNILDKSFFETDMFDLSSMNIEIHARSVFLQGLLISNLDNLKDLKLSKFIKDVREDLKNKKINIIDACIGFVKQNNSINKIVFGVENINQLKEVHESFHNYRLNIDLKYDYHDKNSLNPKNW
;
A
#
# COMPACT_ATOMS: atom_id res chain seq x y z
N TYR A 1 7.80 3.08 -10.01
CA TYR A 1 8.20 2.25 -11.15
C TYR A 1 6.95 1.83 -11.88
N ASP A 2 6.91 2.02 -13.18
CA ASP A 2 5.79 1.67 -14.03
C ASP A 2 5.77 0.14 -14.23
N VAL A 3 4.59 -0.45 -14.22
CA VAL A 3 4.39 -1.91 -14.43
C VAL A 3 4.88 -2.35 -15.80
N THR A 4 4.84 -1.45 -16.80
CA THR A 4 5.36 -1.72 -18.16
C THR A 4 6.85 -2.08 -18.15
N HIS A 5 7.65 -1.45 -17.27
CA HIS A 5 9.07 -1.76 -17.12
C HIS A 5 9.35 -3.10 -16.42
N PHE A 6 8.38 -3.66 -15.70
CA PHE A 6 8.57 -4.93 -15.02
C PHE A 6 8.82 -6.07 -16.02
N ARG A 7 8.03 -6.15 -17.10
CA ARG A 7 8.16 -7.19 -18.12
C ARG A 7 9.52 -7.11 -18.80
N ASP A 8 9.91 -5.90 -19.24
CA ASP A 8 11.19 -5.69 -19.91
C ASP A 8 12.38 -6.07 -19.01
N LEU A 9 12.24 -5.82 -17.70
CA LEU A 9 13.27 -6.20 -16.74
C LEU A 9 13.29 -7.70 -16.48
N TYR A 10 12.10 -8.34 -16.38
CA TYR A 10 12.01 -9.77 -16.14
C TYR A 10 12.53 -10.59 -17.32
N GLU A 11 12.31 -10.13 -18.54
CA GLU A 11 12.85 -10.76 -19.74
C GLU A 11 14.38 -10.63 -19.86
N LYS A 12 14.94 -9.58 -19.27
CA LYS A 12 16.40 -9.30 -19.33
C LYS A 12 17.19 -9.84 -18.14
N PHE A 13 16.55 -9.92 -16.99
CA PHE A 13 17.21 -10.25 -15.72
C PHE A 13 16.40 -11.30 -14.98
N GLU A 14 17.00 -12.43 -14.69
CA GLU A 14 16.42 -13.41 -13.77
C GLU A 14 16.47 -12.86 -12.36
N PHE A 15 15.31 -12.51 -11.80
CA PHE A 15 15.17 -12.14 -10.40
C PHE A 15 14.01 -12.93 -9.77
N ASN A 16 14.15 -13.25 -8.52
CA ASN A 16 13.20 -14.06 -7.75
C ASN A 16 12.43 -13.27 -6.70
N LEU A 17 12.67 -11.94 -6.61
CA LEU A 17 12.01 -11.06 -5.67
C LEU A 17 11.76 -9.69 -6.28
N ILE A 18 10.57 -9.13 -6.02
CA ILE A 18 10.24 -7.74 -6.36
C ILE A 18 9.65 -7.02 -5.16
N GLN A 19 9.87 -5.71 -5.10
CA GLN A 19 9.17 -4.82 -4.17
C GLN A 19 8.28 -3.85 -4.94
N ILE A 20 7.00 -3.87 -4.64
CA ILE A 20 5.98 -3.04 -5.28
C ILE A 20 5.31 -2.09 -4.30
N PRO A 21 4.93 -0.86 -4.69
CA PRO A 21 4.01 -0.08 -3.90
C PRO A 21 2.64 -0.77 -3.93
N TYR A 22 2.05 -0.98 -2.75
CA TYR A 22 0.70 -1.51 -2.65
C TYR A 22 0.06 -1.08 -1.33
N ASN A 23 -1.06 -0.37 -1.42
CA ASN A 23 -1.79 0.15 -0.27
C ASN A 23 -3.26 0.41 -0.64
N ILE A 24 -4.06 0.87 0.33
CA ILE A 24 -5.50 1.10 0.15
C ILE A 24 -5.85 2.12 -0.96
N LEU A 25 -4.91 2.98 -1.39
CA LEU A 25 -5.09 3.97 -2.45
C LEU A 25 -4.37 3.61 -3.76
N ASP A 26 -3.38 2.71 -3.70
CA ASP A 26 -2.58 2.31 -4.86
C ASP A 26 -2.58 0.80 -5.01
N LYS A 27 -3.35 0.33 -5.98
CA LYS A 27 -3.53 -1.08 -6.36
C LYS A 27 -3.01 -1.35 -7.78
N SER A 28 -2.45 -0.33 -8.42
CA SER A 28 -2.16 -0.29 -9.86
C SER A 28 -1.34 -1.47 -10.36
N PHE A 29 -0.47 -2.04 -9.52
CA PHE A 29 0.32 -3.20 -9.90
C PHE A 29 -0.52 -4.45 -10.21
N PHE A 30 -1.61 -4.67 -9.47
CA PHE A 30 -2.49 -5.82 -9.65
C PHE A 30 -3.71 -5.51 -10.54
N GLU A 31 -3.97 -4.25 -10.85
CA GLU A 31 -5.07 -3.82 -11.74
C GLU A 31 -4.69 -3.92 -13.21
N THR A 32 -3.42 -4.03 -13.52
CA THR A 32 -2.95 -4.26 -14.88
C THR A 32 -2.96 -5.77 -15.18
N ASP A 33 -3.90 -6.20 -16.00
CA ASP A 33 -4.12 -7.61 -16.46
C ASP A 33 -2.91 -8.27 -17.17
N MET A 34 -1.73 -7.71 -16.99
CA MET A 34 -0.59 -8.05 -17.83
C MET A 34 0.23 -9.24 -17.35
N PHE A 35 -0.02 -9.76 -16.14
CA PHE A 35 0.85 -10.82 -15.62
C PHE A 35 0.10 -11.88 -14.84
N ASP A 36 0.22 -13.10 -15.28
CA ASP A 36 0.00 -14.25 -14.40
C ASP A 36 1.23 -14.41 -13.49
N LEU A 37 1.28 -13.57 -12.44
CA LEU A 37 2.34 -13.64 -11.42
C LEU A 37 2.37 -15.00 -10.72
N SER A 38 1.27 -15.75 -10.75
CA SER A 38 1.17 -17.07 -10.14
C SER A 38 2.02 -18.12 -10.88
N SER A 39 2.24 -17.91 -12.17
CA SER A 39 3.12 -18.75 -12.98
C SER A 39 4.61 -18.43 -12.83
N MET A 40 4.91 -17.25 -12.27
CA MET A 40 6.27 -16.78 -12.01
C MET A 40 6.66 -17.12 -10.57
N ASN A 41 7.75 -17.83 -10.39
CA ASN A 41 8.28 -18.14 -9.05
C ASN A 41 8.98 -16.90 -8.44
N ILE A 42 8.20 -15.81 -8.26
CA ILE A 42 8.69 -14.51 -7.77
C ILE A 42 8.08 -14.21 -6.41
N GLU A 43 8.90 -13.89 -5.44
CA GLU A 43 8.48 -13.39 -4.13
C GLU A 43 8.09 -11.91 -4.25
N ILE A 44 6.86 -11.55 -3.84
CA ILE A 44 6.34 -10.18 -3.92
C ILE A 44 6.30 -9.55 -2.53
N HIS A 45 7.02 -8.45 -2.35
CA HIS A 45 7.00 -7.65 -1.14
C HIS A 45 6.22 -6.35 -1.38
N ALA A 46 5.17 -6.12 -0.60
CA ALA A 46 4.45 -4.85 -0.60
C ALA A 46 5.23 -3.81 0.23
N ARG A 47 5.55 -2.67 -0.39
CA ARG A 47 6.09 -1.49 0.28
C ARG A 47 5.11 -0.33 0.21
N SER A 48 5.43 0.78 0.87
CA SER A 48 4.59 1.99 0.91
C SER A 48 3.16 1.73 1.41
N VAL A 49 2.99 0.76 2.30
CA VAL A 49 1.71 0.33 2.85
C VAL A 49 0.95 1.47 3.53
N PHE A 50 1.67 2.41 4.13
CA PHE A 50 1.13 3.64 4.73
C PHE A 50 1.29 4.87 3.83
N LEU A 51 1.50 4.68 2.50
CA LEU A 51 1.77 5.75 1.54
C LEU A 51 2.87 6.69 2.08
N GLN A 52 4.04 6.12 2.41
CA GLN A 52 5.16 6.80 3.07
C GLN A 52 4.77 7.61 4.32
N GLY A 53 3.84 7.10 5.10
CA GLY A 53 3.36 7.73 6.32
C GLY A 53 2.17 8.67 6.12
N LEU A 54 1.84 9.11 4.91
CA LEU A 54 0.72 10.04 4.67
C LEU A 54 -0.62 9.50 5.17
N LEU A 55 -0.83 8.18 5.19
CA LEU A 55 -2.08 7.60 5.70
C LEU A 55 -2.21 7.67 7.22
N ILE A 56 -1.11 7.84 7.97
CA ILE A 56 -1.09 7.77 9.45
C ILE A 56 -0.57 9.03 10.13
N SER A 57 0.15 9.91 9.41
CA SER A 57 0.78 11.11 9.98
C SER A 57 -0.03 12.39 9.69
N ASN A 58 0.47 13.53 10.18
CA ASN A 58 -0.08 14.83 9.85
C ASN A 58 0.14 15.17 8.36
N LEU A 59 -0.84 15.83 7.76
CA LEU A 59 -0.85 16.21 6.33
C LEU A 59 -0.55 17.69 6.08
N ASP A 60 -0.15 18.45 7.11
CA ASP A 60 0.01 19.90 7.01
C ASP A 60 1.07 20.32 5.97
N ASN A 61 2.07 19.50 5.76
CA ASN A 61 3.14 19.76 4.79
C ASN A 61 2.85 19.22 3.38
N LEU A 62 1.74 18.51 3.19
CA LEU A 62 1.38 17.98 1.88
C LEU A 62 0.83 19.09 0.98
N LYS A 63 1.56 19.44 -0.08
CA LYS A 63 1.19 20.51 -1.03
C LYS A 63 -0.01 20.16 -1.88
N ASP A 64 -0.22 18.87 -2.16
CA ASP A 64 -1.37 18.38 -2.91
C ASP A 64 -2.63 18.41 -2.03
N LEU A 65 -3.39 19.51 -2.16
CA LEU A 65 -4.63 19.72 -1.40
C LEU A 65 -5.72 18.72 -1.72
N LYS A 66 -5.76 18.20 -2.96
CA LYS A 66 -6.77 17.21 -3.38
C LYS A 66 -6.48 15.86 -2.73
N LEU A 67 -5.22 15.43 -2.76
CA LEU A 67 -4.78 14.21 -2.09
C LEU A 67 -4.96 14.34 -0.57
N SER A 68 -4.57 15.48 0.01
CA SER A 68 -4.76 15.75 1.45
C SER A 68 -6.23 15.62 1.86
N LYS A 69 -7.13 16.24 1.11
CA LYS A 69 -8.57 16.12 1.35
C LYS A 69 -9.05 14.68 1.26
N PHE A 70 -8.69 13.98 0.20
CA PHE A 70 -9.09 12.59 0.00
C PHE A 70 -8.62 11.68 1.15
N ILE A 71 -7.37 11.83 1.60
CA ILE A 71 -6.86 11.06 2.74
C ILE A 71 -7.65 11.37 4.02
N LYS A 72 -8.02 12.64 4.25
CA LYS A 72 -8.87 13.02 5.40
C LYS A 72 -10.24 12.35 5.33
N ASP A 73 -10.87 12.36 4.16
CA ASP A 73 -12.17 11.71 3.93
C ASP A 73 -12.08 10.19 4.17
N VAL A 74 -11.03 9.53 3.71
CA VAL A 74 -10.75 8.09 3.98
C VAL A 74 -10.60 7.82 5.47
N ARG A 75 -9.83 8.65 6.18
CA ARG A 75 -9.65 8.49 7.64
C ARG A 75 -10.94 8.67 8.40
N GLU A 76 -11.78 9.63 7.99
CA GLU A 76 -13.09 9.88 8.61
C GLU A 76 -14.04 8.70 8.37
N ASP A 77 -14.09 8.17 7.15
CA ASP A 77 -14.88 6.97 6.84
C ASP A 77 -14.46 5.76 7.69
N LEU A 78 -13.16 5.50 7.80
CA LEU A 78 -12.64 4.42 8.66
C LEU A 78 -13.01 4.64 10.14
N LYS A 79 -12.90 5.88 10.63
CA LYS A 79 -13.29 6.24 12.00
C LYS A 79 -14.77 5.98 12.26
N ASN A 80 -15.63 6.36 11.30
CA ASN A 80 -17.08 6.12 11.38
C ASN A 80 -17.41 4.63 11.41
N LYS A 81 -16.62 3.81 10.69
CA LYS A 81 -16.68 2.36 10.72
C LYS A 81 -16.02 1.73 11.95
N LYS A 82 -15.44 2.53 12.85
CA LYS A 82 -14.67 2.09 14.02
C LYS A 82 -13.46 1.21 13.67
N ILE A 83 -12.83 1.49 12.55
CA ILE A 83 -11.66 0.76 12.05
C ILE A 83 -10.42 1.64 12.26
N ASN A 84 -9.40 1.09 12.91
CA ASN A 84 -8.11 1.74 13.01
C ASN A 84 -7.44 1.81 11.64
N ILE A 85 -6.82 2.94 11.28
CA ILE A 85 -6.18 3.14 9.99
C ILE A 85 -5.01 2.18 9.75
N ILE A 86 -4.23 1.85 10.77
CA ILE A 86 -3.12 0.90 10.67
C ILE A 86 -3.68 -0.49 10.38
N ASP A 87 -4.74 -0.89 11.08
CA ASP A 87 -5.43 -2.16 10.86
C ASP A 87 -6.00 -2.23 9.43
N ALA A 88 -6.60 -1.15 8.94
CA ALA A 88 -7.11 -1.06 7.58
C ALA A 88 -5.99 -1.27 6.54
N CYS A 89 -4.86 -0.58 6.69
CA CYS A 89 -3.74 -0.68 5.77
C CYS A 89 -3.10 -2.07 5.78
N ILE A 90 -2.82 -2.62 6.96
CA ILE A 90 -2.21 -3.95 7.09
C ILE A 90 -3.17 -5.04 6.62
N GLY A 91 -4.44 -4.97 7.04
CA GLY A 91 -5.46 -5.93 6.65
C GLY A 91 -5.69 -5.96 5.14
N PHE A 92 -5.72 -4.78 4.52
CA PHE A 92 -5.83 -4.67 3.06
C PHE A 92 -4.71 -5.43 2.33
N VAL A 93 -3.47 -5.23 2.74
CA VAL A 93 -2.33 -5.91 2.11
C VAL A 93 -2.35 -7.41 2.39
N LYS A 94 -2.69 -7.83 3.61
CA LYS A 94 -2.76 -9.26 3.99
C LYS A 94 -3.84 -10.04 3.25
N GLN A 95 -4.87 -9.39 2.73
CA GLN A 95 -5.93 -10.06 1.96
C GLN A 95 -5.48 -10.45 0.55
N ASN A 96 -4.38 -9.88 0.06
CA ASN A 96 -3.85 -10.26 -1.24
C ASN A 96 -2.86 -11.43 -1.10
N ASN A 97 -3.32 -12.62 -1.45
CA ASN A 97 -2.55 -13.86 -1.36
C ASN A 97 -1.29 -13.89 -2.23
N SER A 98 -1.17 -12.99 -3.21
CA SER A 98 0.04 -12.87 -4.04
C SER A 98 1.16 -12.14 -3.33
N ILE A 99 0.90 -11.49 -2.19
CA ILE A 99 1.91 -10.75 -1.44
C ILE A 99 2.50 -11.66 -0.35
N ASN A 100 3.81 -11.88 -0.43
CA ASN A 100 4.53 -12.74 0.50
C ASN A 100 4.97 -12.01 1.77
N LYS A 101 5.37 -10.73 1.66
CA LYS A 101 5.85 -9.92 2.79
C LYS A 101 5.39 -8.47 2.71
N ILE A 102 5.33 -7.84 3.87
CA ILE A 102 5.07 -6.41 4.03
C ILE A 102 6.36 -5.73 4.48
N VAL A 103 6.75 -4.67 3.77
CA VAL A 103 7.93 -3.86 4.10
C VAL A 103 7.45 -2.47 4.52
N PHE A 104 7.81 -2.06 5.73
CA PHE A 104 7.47 -0.75 6.28
C PHE A 104 8.62 -0.17 7.10
N GLY A 105 8.69 1.16 7.16
CA GLY A 105 9.54 1.89 8.06
C GLY A 105 8.77 2.35 9.30
N VAL A 106 9.49 2.51 10.41
CA VAL A 106 8.95 3.10 11.65
C VAL A 106 9.94 4.12 12.19
N GLU A 107 9.42 5.16 12.85
CA GLU A 107 10.24 6.21 13.44
C GLU A 107 10.54 5.97 14.92
N ASN A 108 9.72 5.14 15.57
CA ASN A 108 9.85 4.86 16.99
C ASN A 108 9.28 3.50 17.37
N ILE A 109 9.59 3.08 18.61
CA ILE A 109 9.20 1.76 19.12
C ILE A 109 7.68 1.61 19.28
N ASN A 110 6.94 2.70 19.50
CA ASN A 110 5.49 2.61 19.67
C ASN A 110 4.83 2.30 18.33
N GLN A 111 5.25 2.95 17.24
CA GLN A 111 4.80 2.63 15.89
C GLN A 111 5.11 1.16 15.53
N LEU A 112 6.30 0.67 15.90
CA LEU A 112 6.65 -0.73 15.66
C LEU A 112 5.68 -1.68 16.37
N LYS A 113 5.35 -1.39 17.65
CA LYS A 113 4.41 -2.20 18.43
C LYS A 113 3.02 -2.19 17.80
N GLU A 114 2.51 -1.01 17.44
CA GLU A 114 1.19 -0.87 16.82
C GLU A 114 1.08 -1.67 15.51
N VAL A 115 2.07 -1.56 14.64
CA VAL A 115 2.09 -2.31 13.37
C VAL A 115 2.21 -3.81 13.61
N HIS A 116 3.06 -4.22 14.57
CA HIS A 116 3.23 -5.63 14.94
C HIS A 116 1.92 -6.21 15.50
N GLU A 117 1.25 -5.51 16.39
CA GLU A 117 -0.04 -5.92 16.96
C GLU A 117 -1.11 -6.02 15.87
N SER A 118 -1.20 -5.01 15.00
CA SER A 118 -2.11 -5.02 13.87
C SER A 118 -1.84 -6.21 12.95
N PHE A 119 -0.58 -6.49 12.64
CA PHE A 119 -0.21 -7.61 11.77
C PHE A 119 -0.63 -8.98 12.33
N HIS A 120 -0.53 -9.19 13.65
CA HIS A 120 -0.81 -10.47 14.30
C HIS A 120 -2.29 -10.64 14.69
N ASN A 121 -2.94 -9.57 15.12
CA ASN A 121 -4.26 -9.62 15.71
C ASN A 121 -5.38 -9.34 14.69
N TYR A 122 -5.04 -8.72 13.57
CA TYR A 122 -6.01 -8.31 12.58
C TYR A 122 -6.60 -9.50 11.81
N ARG A 123 -7.92 -9.68 11.93
CA ARG A 123 -8.68 -10.77 11.30
C ARG A 123 -9.86 -10.26 10.45
N LEU A 124 -9.96 -8.95 10.24
CA LEU A 124 -11.07 -8.39 9.51
C LEU A 124 -10.89 -8.59 8.01
N ASN A 125 -11.90 -9.19 7.37
CA ASN A 125 -12.04 -9.13 5.92
C ASN A 125 -12.78 -7.83 5.60
N ILE A 126 -12.04 -6.77 5.27
CA ILE A 126 -12.62 -5.47 4.97
C ILE A 126 -12.53 -5.24 3.47
N ASP A 127 -13.69 -5.08 2.84
CA ASP A 127 -13.77 -4.61 1.46
C ASP A 127 -13.56 -3.08 1.44
N LEU A 128 -12.30 -2.65 1.32
CA LEU A 128 -11.93 -1.25 1.20
C LEU A 128 -11.88 -0.85 -0.27
N LYS A 129 -12.85 -0.07 -0.71
CA LYS A 129 -12.98 0.41 -2.09
C LYS A 129 -12.62 1.89 -2.21
N TYR A 130 -11.43 2.27 -1.72
CA TYR A 130 -10.90 3.59 -2.00
C TYR A 130 -10.16 3.55 -3.34
N ASP A 131 -10.48 4.47 -4.22
CA ASP A 131 -9.78 4.65 -5.49
C ASP A 131 -9.43 6.14 -5.66
N TYR A 132 -8.15 6.44 -5.75
CA TYR A 132 -7.66 7.76 -6.05
C TYR A 132 -7.19 7.82 -7.50
N HIS A 133 -7.96 8.52 -8.34
CA HIS A 133 -7.80 8.51 -9.80
C HIS A 133 -6.47 9.09 -10.28
N ASP A 134 -5.93 10.10 -9.58
CA ASP A 134 -4.65 10.70 -9.93
C ASP A 134 -3.49 9.89 -9.35
N LYS A 135 -3.09 8.85 -10.07
CA LYS A 135 -1.97 7.99 -9.65
C LYS A 135 -0.63 8.74 -9.59
N ASN A 136 -0.48 9.84 -10.33
CA ASN A 136 0.74 10.67 -10.25
C ASN A 136 0.88 11.34 -8.88
N SER A 137 -0.22 11.78 -8.28
CA SER A 137 -0.22 12.32 -6.92
C SER A 137 0.15 11.31 -5.85
N LEU A 138 0.03 10.00 -6.11
CA LEU A 138 0.48 8.95 -5.18
C LEU A 138 1.99 8.72 -5.23
N ASN A 139 2.69 9.31 -6.20
CA ASN A 139 4.14 9.22 -6.30
C ASN A 139 4.81 10.25 -5.37
N PRO A 140 5.62 9.82 -4.40
CA PRO A 140 6.28 10.70 -3.43
C PRO A 140 7.17 11.79 -4.04
N LYS A 141 7.62 11.61 -5.27
CA LYS A 141 8.41 12.64 -5.98
C LYS A 141 7.62 13.91 -6.28
N ASN A 142 6.29 13.85 -6.20
CA ASN A 142 5.36 14.94 -6.54
C ASN A 142 4.79 15.67 -5.31
N TRP A 143 5.26 15.32 -4.12
CA TRP A 143 4.79 15.91 -2.84
C TRP A 143 5.59 17.13 -2.41
#